data_8432287674e846e96a96e949b80fdff6
#
_entry.id   8432287674e846e96a96e949b80fdff6
#
_cell.length_a   1.000
_cell.length_b   1.000
_cell.length_c   1.000
_cell.angle_alpha   90.00
_cell.angle_beta   90.00
_cell.angle_gamma   90.00
#
_symmetry.space_group_name_H-M   'P 1'
#
loop_
_entity.id
_entity.type
_entity.pdbx_description
1 polymer ?
#
loop_
_entity_poly.entity_id
_entity_poly.type
_entity_poly.pdbx_seq_one_letter_code
_entity_poly.pdbx_strand_id
1 'polypeptide(L)'
;YEFPQPLHDALDKFQADTGIDIDMHIDAASGGFLAPFVAPDIVWDFRLPRVKSISASGHKFGLAPLGCGWVIWRDEEALPQELVFNVDYLGGQIGTFAINFSRPAGQVIA
;
A
#
# COMPACT_ATOMS: atom_id res chain seq x y z
N TYR A 1 -16.78 5.92 2.19
CA TYR A 1 -15.37 6.18 1.83
C TYR A 1 -14.93 7.48 2.51
N GLU A 2 -13.71 7.50 3.04
CA GLU A 2 -13.11 8.69 3.62
C GLU A 2 -12.24 9.39 2.57
N PHE A 3 -12.07 10.70 2.74
CA PHE A 3 -11.20 11.49 1.89
C PHE A 3 -9.85 11.67 2.60
N PRO A 4 -8.74 11.17 2.09
CA PRO A 4 -7.44 11.24 2.76
C PRO A 4 -6.87 12.66 2.90
N GLN A 5 -7.19 13.57 1.98
CA GLN A 5 -6.65 14.94 2.02
C GLN A 5 -6.96 15.68 3.35
N PRO A 6 -8.20 15.73 3.85
CA PRO A 6 -8.48 16.37 5.14
C PRO A 6 -7.75 15.75 6.33
N LEU A 7 -7.54 14.41 6.29
CA LEU A 7 -6.76 13.73 7.31
C LEU A 7 -5.28 14.11 7.23
N HIS A 8 -4.72 14.15 6.02
CA HIS A 8 -3.35 14.62 5.79
C HIS A 8 -3.15 16.03 6.36
N ASP A 9 -4.06 16.96 6.05
CA ASP A 9 -3.98 18.36 6.50
C ASP A 9 -4.09 18.45 8.03
N ALA A 10 -4.93 17.61 8.64
CA ALA A 10 -5.04 17.54 10.10
C ALA A 10 -3.76 17.00 10.75
N LEU A 11 -3.10 16.02 10.15
CA LEU A 11 -1.83 15.48 10.62
C LEU A 11 -0.68 16.50 10.46
N ASP A 12 -0.68 17.31 9.38
CA ASP A 12 0.28 18.40 9.22
C ASP A 12 0.15 19.43 10.35
N LYS A 13 -1.10 19.79 10.68
CA LYS A 13 -1.35 20.67 11.81
C LYS A 13 -0.93 20.04 13.13
N PHE A 14 -1.24 18.77 13.35
CA PHE A 14 -0.84 18.05 14.56
C PHE A 14 0.68 18.00 14.72
N GLN A 15 1.41 17.75 13.65
CA GLN A 15 2.88 17.79 13.66
C GLN A 15 3.40 19.19 14.00
N ALA A 16 2.82 20.24 13.42
CA ALA A 16 3.21 21.62 13.73
C ALA A 16 3.00 21.97 15.21
N ASP A 17 1.90 21.46 15.81
CA ASP A 17 1.53 21.74 17.20
C ASP A 17 2.34 20.89 18.22
N THR A 18 2.75 19.68 17.85
CA THR A 18 3.32 18.69 18.79
C THR A 18 4.75 18.25 18.47
N GLY A 19 5.20 18.46 17.24
CA GLY A 19 6.46 17.93 16.72
C GLY A 19 6.41 16.44 16.38
N ILE A 20 5.27 15.76 16.54
CA ILE A 20 5.11 14.34 16.26
C ILE A 20 4.71 14.15 14.80
N ASP A 21 5.54 13.43 14.04
CA ASP A 21 5.25 13.05 12.67
C ASP A 21 4.52 11.70 12.63
N ILE A 22 3.44 11.64 11.86
CA ILE A 22 2.61 10.43 11.70
C ILE A 22 2.41 10.15 10.23
N ASP A 23 2.86 8.98 9.81
CA ASP A 23 2.67 8.48 8.45
C ASP A 23 1.25 7.96 8.23
N MET A 24 0.85 7.90 6.96
CA MET A 24 -0.45 7.39 6.54
C MET A 24 -0.31 6.10 5.74
N HIS A 25 -1.16 5.14 6.04
CA HIS A 25 -1.47 4.01 5.16
C HIS A 25 -2.84 4.22 4.53
N ILE A 26 -2.97 3.98 3.23
CA ILE A 26 -4.25 4.02 2.53
C ILE A 26 -4.76 2.60 2.30
N ASP A 27 -5.84 2.25 2.96
CA ASP A 27 -6.58 1.03 2.59
C ASP A 27 -7.46 1.30 1.37
N ALA A 28 -6.88 1.05 0.20
CA ALA A 28 -7.55 1.16 -1.09
C ALA A 28 -7.98 -0.21 -1.63
N ALA A 29 -8.26 -1.16 -0.73
CA ALA A 29 -8.63 -2.52 -1.11
C ALA A 29 -9.77 -2.57 -2.14
N SER A 30 -10.76 -1.70 -2.01
CA SER A 30 -11.84 -1.55 -3.00
C SER A 30 -11.56 -0.40 -3.96
N GLY A 31 -11.22 0.78 -3.45
CA GLY A 31 -11.13 2.02 -4.22
C GLY A 31 -9.92 2.12 -5.14
N GLY A 32 -8.84 1.38 -4.88
CA GLY A 32 -7.58 1.52 -5.62
C GLY A 32 -7.68 1.26 -7.11
N PHE A 33 -8.52 0.33 -7.52
CA PHE A 33 -8.80 0.03 -8.93
C PHE A 33 -10.01 0.78 -9.51
N LEU A 34 -10.68 1.60 -8.71
CA LEU A 34 -11.88 2.32 -9.12
C LEU A 34 -11.67 3.84 -9.16
N ALA A 35 -11.13 4.40 -8.08
CA ALA A 35 -10.99 5.84 -7.90
C ALA A 35 -10.23 6.56 -9.04
N PRO A 36 -9.15 6.02 -9.61
CA PRO A 36 -8.45 6.67 -10.72
C PRO A 36 -9.31 6.92 -11.95
N PHE A 37 -10.38 6.15 -12.13
CA PHE A 37 -11.26 6.22 -13.31
C PHE A 37 -12.53 7.01 -13.06
N VAL A 38 -13.13 6.87 -11.86
CA VAL A 38 -14.43 7.49 -11.57
C VAL A 38 -14.31 8.83 -10.84
N ALA A 39 -13.16 9.10 -10.24
CA ALA A 39 -12.89 10.31 -9.47
C ALA A 39 -11.41 10.72 -9.56
N PRO A 40 -10.88 10.98 -10.75
CA PRO A 40 -9.44 11.23 -10.98
C PRO A 40 -8.91 12.48 -10.25
N ASP A 41 -9.80 13.43 -9.96
CA ASP A 41 -9.45 14.68 -9.29
C ASP A 41 -9.26 14.53 -7.77
N ILE A 42 -9.72 13.41 -7.18
CA ILE A 42 -9.53 13.15 -5.76
C ILE A 42 -8.08 12.77 -5.49
N VAL A 43 -7.44 13.52 -4.59
CA VAL A 43 -6.09 13.23 -4.12
C VAL A 43 -6.19 12.27 -2.93
N TRP A 44 -5.74 11.02 -3.13
CA TRP A 44 -5.86 9.97 -2.13
C TRP A 44 -4.62 9.07 -2.04
N ASP A 45 -3.69 9.23 -2.96
CA ASP A 45 -2.55 8.35 -3.19
C ASP A 45 -1.21 9.01 -2.77
N PHE A 46 -0.11 8.55 -3.34
CA PHE A 46 1.23 9.07 -3.08
C PHE A 46 1.45 10.54 -3.46
N ARG A 47 0.47 11.23 -4.02
CA ARG A 47 0.49 12.68 -4.16
C ARG A 47 0.44 13.37 -2.78
N LEU A 48 -0.05 12.67 -1.74
CA LEU A 48 0.01 13.11 -0.35
C LEU A 48 1.34 12.65 0.27
N PRO A 49 2.22 13.56 0.73
CA PRO A 49 3.55 13.21 1.24
C PRO A 49 3.56 12.23 2.41
N ARG A 50 2.54 12.26 3.28
CA ARG A 50 2.43 11.37 4.43
C ARG A 50 2.04 9.94 4.06
N VAL A 51 1.51 9.71 2.86
CA VAL A 51 1.16 8.36 2.43
C VAL A 51 2.43 7.57 2.15
N LYS A 52 2.72 6.58 2.98
CA LYS A 52 3.89 5.71 2.88
C LYS A 52 3.59 4.36 2.27
N SER A 53 2.34 3.92 2.37
CA SER A 53 1.92 2.66 1.77
C SER A 53 0.46 2.68 1.35
N ILE A 54 0.12 1.87 0.36
CA ILE A 54 -1.24 1.71 -0.17
C ILE A 54 -1.50 0.21 -0.33
N SER A 55 -2.61 -0.29 0.19
CA SER A 55 -3.11 -1.63 -0.11
C SER A 55 -4.18 -1.59 -1.20
N ALA A 56 -4.17 -2.56 -2.12
CA ALA A 56 -5.18 -2.70 -3.15
C ALA A 56 -5.52 -4.18 -3.39
N SER A 57 -6.81 -4.50 -3.54
CA SER A 57 -7.27 -5.87 -3.80
C SER A 57 -7.67 -6.04 -5.26
N GLY A 58 -6.88 -6.82 -6.00
CA GLY A 58 -7.18 -7.11 -7.40
C GLY A 58 -8.45 -7.94 -7.60
N HIS A 59 -8.81 -8.77 -6.61
CA HIS A 59 -10.00 -9.61 -6.62
C HIS A 59 -11.32 -8.86 -6.28
N LYS A 60 -11.25 -7.53 -6.15
CA LYS A 60 -12.43 -6.67 -6.04
C LYS A 60 -12.64 -5.95 -7.39
N PHE A 61 -12.47 -4.66 -7.46
CA PHE A 61 -12.64 -3.91 -8.71
C PHE A 61 -11.52 -4.11 -9.74
N GLY A 62 -10.43 -4.78 -9.38
CA GLY A 62 -9.41 -5.25 -10.33
C GLY A 62 -9.85 -6.47 -11.14
N LEU A 63 -10.98 -7.09 -10.80
CA LEU A 63 -11.63 -8.22 -11.51
C LEU A 63 -10.75 -9.49 -11.60
N ALA A 64 -9.72 -9.59 -10.77
CA ALA A 64 -8.91 -10.80 -10.69
C ALA A 64 -9.59 -11.89 -9.84
N PRO A 65 -9.27 -13.17 -10.03
CA PRO A 65 -9.71 -14.24 -9.15
C PRO A 65 -9.29 -13.99 -7.69
N LEU A 66 -10.02 -14.57 -6.74
CA LEU A 66 -9.77 -14.41 -5.30
C LEU A 66 -8.34 -14.72 -4.89
N GLY A 67 -7.85 -13.96 -3.91
CA GLY A 67 -6.52 -14.13 -3.32
C GLY A 67 -5.44 -13.26 -3.95
N CYS A 68 -5.83 -12.27 -4.79
CA CYS A 68 -4.90 -11.31 -5.37
C CYS A 68 -5.01 -9.96 -4.65
N GLY A 69 -3.89 -9.51 -4.08
CA GLY A 69 -3.79 -8.21 -3.43
C GLY A 69 -2.36 -7.72 -3.42
N TRP A 70 -2.20 -6.41 -3.35
CA TRP A 70 -0.90 -5.75 -3.31
C TRP A 70 -0.82 -4.80 -2.12
N VAL A 71 0.39 -4.67 -1.59
CA VAL A 71 0.81 -3.51 -0.82
C VAL A 71 1.92 -2.83 -1.61
N ILE A 72 1.74 -1.54 -1.86
CA ILE A 72 2.70 -0.72 -2.56
C ILE A 72 3.29 0.25 -1.54
N TRP A 73 4.59 0.33 -1.48
CA TRP A 73 5.32 1.25 -0.62
C TRP A 73 5.78 2.46 -1.45
N ARG A 74 5.84 3.63 -0.83
CA ARG A 74 6.29 4.86 -1.50
C ARG A 74 7.70 4.70 -2.07
N ASP A 75 8.57 4.15 -1.25
CA ASP A 75 9.99 3.93 -1.51
C ASP A 75 10.51 2.79 -0.61
N GLU A 76 11.77 2.45 -0.75
CA GLU A 76 12.41 1.41 0.05
C GLU A 76 12.52 1.78 1.53
N GLU A 77 12.64 3.08 1.84
CA GLU A 77 12.75 3.58 3.21
C GLU A 77 11.43 3.47 3.97
N ALA A 78 10.31 3.57 3.26
CA ALA A 78 8.97 3.41 3.84
C ALA A 78 8.65 1.95 4.20
N LEU A 79 9.39 0.99 3.64
CA LEU A 79 9.24 -0.44 3.95
C LEU A 79 9.99 -0.78 5.24
N PRO A 80 9.29 -1.20 6.32
CA PRO A 80 9.95 -1.64 7.55
C PRO A 80 10.84 -2.85 7.27
N GLN A 81 12.16 -2.70 7.44
CA GLN A 81 13.14 -3.73 7.12
C GLN A 81 13.03 -4.97 8.01
N GLU A 82 12.48 -4.83 9.20
CA GLU A 82 12.16 -5.95 10.10
C GLU A 82 11.07 -6.89 9.55
N LEU A 83 10.34 -6.47 8.53
CA LEU A 83 9.37 -7.31 7.82
C LEU A 83 9.99 -8.08 6.64
N VAL A 84 11.24 -7.76 6.28
CA VAL A 84 11.94 -8.39 5.16
C VAL A 84 12.80 -9.52 5.67
N PHE A 85 12.57 -10.72 5.18
CA PHE A 85 13.38 -11.91 5.46
C PHE A 85 14.15 -12.32 4.21
N ASN A 86 15.43 -12.53 4.37
CA ASN A 86 16.24 -13.12 3.32
C ASN A 86 16.24 -14.64 3.47
N VAL A 87 15.77 -15.32 2.47
CA VAL A 87 15.70 -16.78 2.44
C VAL A 87 16.68 -17.30 1.39
N ASP A 88 17.54 -18.24 1.78
CA ASP A 88 18.38 -18.96 0.82
C ASP A 88 17.51 -20.00 0.11
N TYR A 89 17.20 -19.76 -1.15
CA TYR A 89 16.36 -20.64 -1.95
C TYR A 89 16.94 -20.85 -3.35
N LEU A 90 17.10 -22.13 -3.73
CA LEU A 90 17.63 -22.53 -5.04
C LEU A 90 18.99 -21.88 -5.40
N GLY A 91 19.88 -21.69 -4.42
CA GLY A 91 21.23 -21.18 -4.62
C GLY A 91 21.36 -19.66 -4.71
N GLY A 92 20.32 -18.90 -4.28
CA GLY A 92 20.35 -17.45 -4.18
C GLY A 92 19.57 -16.93 -2.98
N GLN A 93 19.90 -15.73 -2.54
CA GLN A 93 19.12 -15.03 -1.50
C GLN A 93 17.95 -14.30 -2.14
N ILE A 94 16.75 -14.56 -1.64
CA ILE A 94 15.51 -13.90 -2.06
C ILE A 94 14.92 -13.20 -0.85
N GLY A 95 14.70 -11.89 -0.96
CA GLY A 95 13.94 -11.13 0.03
C GLY A 95 12.46 -11.50 -0.04
N THR A 96 11.88 -11.83 1.11
CA THR A 96 10.44 -12.11 1.25
C THR A 96 9.91 -11.51 2.53
N PHE A 97 8.58 -11.31 2.61
CA PHE A 97 7.94 -10.87 3.85
C PHE A 97 7.73 -12.04 4.82
N ALA A 98 7.77 -11.73 6.12
CA ALA A 98 7.59 -12.69 7.21
C ALA A 98 6.38 -13.61 7.07
N ILE A 99 5.30 -13.11 6.50
CA ILE A 99 4.02 -13.82 6.37
C ILE A 99 3.71 -14.27 4.95
N ASN A 100 4.64 -14.03 4.01
CA ASN A 100 4.50 -14.42 2.61
C ASN A 100 5.16 -15.77 2.37
N PHE A 101 4.38 -16.82 2.56
CA PHE A 101 4.74 -18.15 2.08
C PHE A 101 4.30 -18.33 0.63
N SER A 102 4.65 -19.47 0.04
CA SER A 102 4.20 -19.82 -1.31
C SER A 102 2.71 -19.62 -1.49
N ARG A 103 2.34 -18.89 -2.53
CA ARG A 103 0.96 -18.58 -2.90
C ARG A 103 0.72 -18.93 -4.37
N PRO A 104 -0.50 -19.35 -4.74
CA PRO A 104 -0.85 -19.46 -6.15
C PRO A 104 -0.69 -18.10 -6.84
N ALA A 105 0.01 -18.05 -7.97
CA ALA A 105 0.30 -16.83 -8.71
C ALA A 105 -0.52 -16.67 -10.01
N GLY A 106 -1.34 -17.67 -10.35
CA GLY A 106 -2.12 -17.65 -11.58
C GLY A 106 -3.02 -16.41 -11.71
N GLN A 107 -3.63 -15.97 -10.60
CA GLN A 107 -4.48 -14.78 -10.57
C GLN A 107 -3.71 -13.44 -10.74
N VAL A 108 -2.39 -13.46 -10.65
CA VAL A 108 -1.55 -12.27 -10.91
C VAL A 108 -1.23 -12.17 -12.40
N ILE A 109 -1.24 -13.30 -13.10
CA ILE A 109 -0.91 -13.40 -14.53
C ILE A 109 -2.16 -13.31 -15.39
N ALA A 110 -3.29 -13.79 -14.89
CA ALA A 110 -4.56 -13.78 -15.61
C ALA A 110 -5.19 -12.38 -15.65
#